data_73c842dcd105e8b0227e0b3167a9745a
#
_entry.id   73c842dcd105e8b0227e0b3167a9745a
#
_cell.length_a   1.000
_cell.length_b   1.000
_cell.length_c   1.000
_cell.angle_alpha   90.00
_cell.angle_beta   90.00
_cell.angle_gamma   90.00
#
_symmetry.space_group_name_H-M   'P 1'
#
loop_
_entity.id
_entity.type
_entity.pdbx_description
1 polymer ?
#
loop_
_entity_poly.entity_id
_entity_poly.type
_entity_poly.pdbx_seq_one_letter_code
_entity_poly.pdbx_strand_id
1 'polypeptide(L)'
;MKVNWKIALPLCVGLIGGAAIVQGLHAQTQSPVLYIVDISEVVNAEAFKAVSGRSNQVAGDRVKAFGGRYVARTDSITAIDGTPPKRMIIIAFDSMEKAKAYQNDPSQKDIDANRMKNTKSRVFLAEGM
;
A
#
# COMPACT_ATOMS: atom_id res chain seq x y z
N MET A 1 50.47 -24.78 -15.89
CA MET A 1 50.20 -24.07 -14.64
C MET A 1 49.45 -22.75 -14.81
N LYS A 2 49.88 -21.95 -15.75
CA LYS A 2 49.21 -20.64 -15.99
C LYS A 2 47.79 -20.78 -16.58
N VAL A 3 47.45 -21.92 -17.11
CA VAL A 3 46.15 -22.17 -17.76
C VAL A 3 45.05 -22.41 -16.74
N ASN A 4 45.35 -22.97 -15.58
CA ASN A 4 44.32 -23.41 -14.65
C ASN A 4 43.55 -22.28 -13.96
N TRP A 5 44.21 -21.21 -13.63
CA TRP A 5 43.54 -20.14 -12.95
C TRP A 5 42.84 -19.14 -13.90
N LYS A 6 43.17 -19.20 -15.19
CA LYS A 6 42.43 -18.47 -16.19
C LYS A 6 41.04 -19.05 -16.43
N ILE A 7 40.87 -20.33 -16.17
CA ILE A 7 39.60 -21.04 -16.36
C ILE A 7 38.67 -20.80 -15.16
N ALA A 8 39.23 -20.60 -13.96
CA ALA A 8 38.42 -20.39 -12.76
C ALA A 8 37.68 -19.05 -12.74
N LEU A 9 38.25 -18.01 -13.32
CA LEU A 9 37.67 -16.67 -13.34
C LEU A 9 36.30 -16.59 -14.07
N PRO A 10 36.11 -17.18 -15.26
CA PRO A 10 34.81 -17.16 -15.90
C PRO A 10 33.71 -17.87 -15.13
N LEU A 11 34.06 -18.88 -14.37
CA LEU A 11 33.11 -19.64 -13.56
C LEU A 11 32.51 -18.83 -12.43
N CYS A 12 33.33 -18.04 -11.75
CA CYS A 12 32.89 -17.17 -10.65
C CYS A 12 31.93 -16.09 -11.15
N VAL A 13 32.20 -15.52 -12.31
CA VAL A 13 31.33 -14.48 -12.92
C VAL A 13 29.97 -15.05 -13.27
N GLY A 14 29.92 -16.28 -13.78
CA GLY A 14 28.67 -16.94 -14.11
C GLY A 14 27.77 -17.19 -12.90
N LEU A 15 28.34 -17.56 -11.75
CA LEU A 15 27.59 -17.77 -10.52
C LEU A 15 26.98 -16.47 -9.98
N ILE A 16 27.71 -15.37 -10.02
CA ILE A 16 27.22 -14.07 -9.57
C ILE A 16 26.07 -13.59 -10.45
N GLY A 17 26.20 -13.74 -11.75
CA GLY A 17 25.13 -13.40 -12.68
C GLY A 17 23.87 -14.21 -12.48
N GLY A 18 23.98 -15.51 -12.18
CA GLY A 18 22.84 -16.37 -11.89
C GLY A 18 22.09 -15.96 -10.63
N ALA A 19 22.79 -15.60 -9.57
CA ALA A 19 22.18 -15.14 -8.32
C ALA A 19 21.40 -13.82 -8.52
N ALA A 20 21.94 -12.88 -9.28
CA ALA A 20 21.27 -11.61 -9.57
C ALA A 20 19.98 -11.82 -10.37
N ILE A 21 19.95 -12.74 -11.33
CA ILE A 21 18.76 -13.05 -12.12
C ILE A 21 17.66 -13.66 -11.22
N VAL A 22 18.00 -14.55 -10.31
CA VAL A 22 17.07 -15.17 -9.38
C VAL A 22 16.41 -14.11 -8.47
N GLN A 23 17.18 -13.17 -7.95
CA GLN A 23 16.66 -12.08 -7.13
C GLN A 23 15.72 -11.17 -7.92
N GLY A 24 16.04 -10.86 -9.16
CA GLY A 24 15.18 -10.05 -10.02
C GLY A 24 13.84 -10.72 -10.30
N LEU A 25 13.84 -12.02 -10.60
CA LEU A 25 12.62 -12.78 -10.81
C LEU A 25 11.76 -12.87 -9.55
N HIS A 26 12.38 -13.05 -8.39
CA HIS A 26 11.66 -13.09 -7.12
C HIS A 26 10.98 -11.76 -6.80
N ALA A 27 11.62 -10.63 -7.05
CA ALA A 27 11.06 -9.31 -6.86
C ALA A 27 9.86 -9.04 -7.79
N GLN A 28 9.84 -9.61 -9.00
CA GLN A 28 8.78 -9.46 -9.99
C GLN A 28 7.54 -10.30 -9.69
N THR A 29 7.60 -11.27 -8.77
CA THR A 29 6.49 -12.17 -8.48
C THR A 29 5.53 -11.63 -7.42
N GLN A 30 5.89 -10.54 -6.72
CA GLN A 30 5.03 -9.94 -5.72
C GLN A 30 4.04 -8.97 -6.37
N SER A 31 2.75 -9.26 -6.22
CA SER A 31 1.68 -8.38 -6.67
C SER A 31 1.40 -7.30 -5.63
N PRO A 32 1.21 -6.05 -6.04
CA PRO A 32 0.80 -5.00 -5.11
C PRO A 32 -0.60 -5.28 -4.57
N VAL A 33 -0.87 -4.77 -3.39
CA VAL A 33 -2.18 -4.85 -2.76
C VAL A 33 -2.70 -3.44 -2.54
N LEU A 34 -3.94 -3.20 -2.94
CA LEU A 34 -4.61 -1.92 -2.75
C LEU A 34 -5.46 -1.99 -1.50
N TYR A 35 -5.23 -1.05 -0.59
CA TYR A 35 -6.07 -0.79 0.57
C TYR A 35 -7.03 0.33 0.18
N ILE A 36 -8.32 0.02 0.11
CA ILE A 36 -9.32 0.92 -0.45
C ILE A 36 -10.31 1.31 0.64
N VAL A 37 -10.46 2.60 0.87
CA VAL A 37 -11.50 3.18 1.73
C VAL A 37 -12.48 3.91 0.84
N ASP A 38 -13.72 3.44 0.84
CA ASP A 38 -14.84 4.01 0.10
C ASP A 38 -15.81 4.63 1.11
N ILE A 39 -15.94 5.95 1.10
CA ILE A 39 -16.83 6.69 1.98
C ILE A 39 -18.00 7.20 1.16
N SER A 40 -19.16 6.57 1.35
CA SER A 40 -20.39 6.93 0.63
C SER A 40 -21.10 8.16 1.22
N GLU A 41 -20.98 8.35 2.53
CA GLU A 41 -21.62 9.46 3.23
C GLU A 41 -20.81 9.87 4.45
N VAL A 42 -20.66 11.18 4.69
CA VAL A 42 -20.10 11.74 5.92
C VAL A 42 -21.26 12.21 6.78
N VAL A 43 -21.51 11.51 7.89
CA VAL A 43 -22.65 11.78 8.78
C VAL A 43 -22.36 12.95 9.70
N ASN A 44 -21.14 13.04 10.22
CA ASN A 44 -20.68 14.14 11.07
C ASN A 44 -19.33 14.63 10.55
N ALA A 45 -19.38 15.72 9.78
CA ALA A 45 -18.20 16.27 9.13
C ALA A 45 -17.16 16.82 10.11
N GLU A 46 -17.59 17.47 11.19
CA GLU A 46 -16.67 18.05 12.16
C GLU A 46 -15.90 16.98 12.94
N ALA A 47 -16.60 15.98 13.46
CA ALA A 47 -15.99 14.88 14.18
C ALA A 47 -15.08 14.05 13.28
N PHE A 48 -15.47 13.86 12.02
CA PHE A 48 -14.65 13.17 11.03
C PHE A 48 -13.35 13.93 10.74
N LYS A 49 -13.45 15.25 10.53
CA LYS A 49 -12.29 16.10 10.29
C LYS A 49 -11.34 16.18 11.48
N ALA A 50 -11.85 16.11 12.69
CA ALA A 50 -11.03 16.17 13.91
C ALA A 50 -9.98 15.07 13.97
N VAL A 51 -10.27 13.90 13.41
CA VAL A 51 -9.34 12.76 13.35
C VAL A 51 -8.65 12.67 12.00
N SER A 52 -9.38 12.78 10.91
CA SER A 52 -8.81 12.67 9.56
C SER A 52 -7.94 13.85 9.16
N GLY A 53 -8.18 15.03 9.76
CA GLY A 53 -7.41 16.25 9.51
C GLY A 53 -6.15 16.40 10.36
N ARG A 54 -5.92 15.49 11.29
CA ARG A 54 -4.75 15.53 12.18
C ARG A 54 -3.44 15.25 11.45
N SER A 55 -3.11 16.12 10.58
CA SER A 55 -1.92 16.15 9.79
C SER A 55 -1.82 15.02 8.75
N ASN A 56 -1.99 15.47 7.54
CA ASN A 56 -1.68 14.68 6.35
C ASN A 56 -0.25 14.12 6.39
N GLN A 57 0.64 14.78 7.11
CA GLN A 57 2.03 14.35 7.24
C GLN A 57 2.16 13.11 8.12
N VAL A 58 1.49 13.08 9.29
CA VAL A 58 1.53 11.91 10.18
C VAL A 58 0.91 10.69 9.49
N ALA A 59 -0.19 10.87 8.78
CA ALA A 59 -0.82 9.81 8.01
C ALA A 59 0.09 9.31 6.89
N GLY A 60 0.76 10.21 6.18
CA GLY A 60 1.71 9.85 5.13
C GLY A 60 2.92 9.12 5.66
N ASP A 61 3.48 9.57 6.77
CA ASP A 61 4.63 8.92 7.42
C ASP A 61 4.27 7.51 7.90
N ARG A 62 3.07 7.34 8.44
CA ARG A 62 2.59 6.02 8.87
C ARG A 62 2.44 5.06 7.69
N VAL A 63 1.86 5.51 6.59
CA VAL A 63 1.72 4.71 5.36
C VAL A 63 3.10 4.29 4.85
N LYS A 64 4.06 5.21 4.80
CA LYS A 64 5.44 4.91 4.40
C LYS A 64 6.12 3.92 5.32
N ALA A 65 5.90 4.04 6.64
CA ALA A 65 6.50 3.15 7.63
C ALA A 65 6.08 1.69 7.41
N PHE A 66 4.89 1.46 6.87
CA PHE A 66 4.40 0.12 6.52
C PHE A 66 4.68 -0.27 5.07
N GLY A 67 5.49 0.50 4.36
CA GLY A 67 5.85 0.19 2.97
C GLY A 67 4.75 0.51 1.97
N GLY A 68 3.86 1.44 2.30
CA GLY A 68 2.77 1.87 1.44
C GLY A 68 3.00 3.23 0.80
N ARG A 69 2.13 3.54 -0.15
CA ARG A 69 2.07 4.86 -0.78
C ARG A 69 0.63 5.20 -1.15
N TYR A 70 0.24 6.46 -1.04
CA TYR A 70 -1.05 6.90 -1.53
C TYR A 70 -1.09 6.87 -3.05
N VAL A 71 -2.12 6.23 -3.59
CA VAL A 71 -2.45 6.24 -5.02
C VAL A 71 -3.50 7.31 -5.29
N ALA A 72 -4.51 7.39 -4.42
CA ALA A 72 -5.55 8.40 -4.48
C ALA A 72 -6.01 8.77 -3.07
N ARG A 73 -6.34 10.04 -2.87
CA ARG A 73 -6.96 10.57 -1.68
C ARG A 73 -7.75 11.79 -2.11
N THR A 74 -9.04 11.60 -2.40
CA THR A 74 -9.78 12.61 -3.14
C THR A 74 -11.26 12.61 -2.81
N ASP A 75 -11.85 13.79 -2.88
CA ASP A 75 -13.30 14.02 -2.90
C ASP A 75 -13.80 14.30 -4.33
N SER A 76 -12.88 14.48 -5.26
CA SER A 76 -13.18 14.80 -6.66
C SER A 76 -13.35 13.51 -7.46
N ILE A 77 -14.55 12.99 -7.46
CA ILE A 77 -14.89 11.70 -8.06
C ILE A 77 -15.99 11.93 -9.09
N THR A 78 -15.76 11.52 -10.33
CA THR A 78 -16.72 11.62 -11.41
C THR A 78 -17.34 10.25 -11.67
N ALA A 79 -18.66 10.15 -11.54
CA ALA A 79 -19.37 8.93 -11.86
C ALA A 79 -19.49 8.77 -13.38
N ILE A 80 -19.21 7.55 -13.83
CA ILE A 80 -19.54 7.13 -15.20
C ILE A 80 -20.87 6.40 -15.17
N ASP A 81 -21.07 5.59 -14.14
CA ASP A 81 -22.29 4.83 -13.92
C ASP A 81 -22.53 4.69 -12.41
N GLY A 82 -23.75 4.84 -11.98
CA GLY A 82 -24.13 4.73 -10.58
C GLY A 82 -23.78 5.96 -9.75
N THR A 83 -23.95 5.83 -8.44
CA THR A 83 -23.65 6.88 -7.46
C THR A 83 -22.20 6.79 -7.00
N PRO A 84 -21.40 7.84 -7.19
CA PRO A 84 -20.01 7.81 -6.75
C PRO A 84 -19.91 7.93 -5.23
N PRO A 85 -18.84 7.44 -4.61
CA PRO A 85 -18.55 7.75 -3.22
C PRO A 85 -18.26 9.25 -3.04
N LYS A 86 -18.46 9.75 -1.84
CA LYS A 86 -18.13 11.15 -1.47
C LYS A 86 -16.64 11.37 -1.32
N ARG A 87 -15.94 10.33 -0.90
CA ARG A 87 -14.49 10.36 -0.71
C ARG A 87 -13.89 8.96 -0.95
N MET A 88 -12.72 8.92 -1.52
CA MET A 88 -12.00 7.69 -1.75
C MET A 88 -10.53 7.84 -1.35
N ILE A 89 -10.02 6.82 -0.67
CA ILE A 89 -8.60 6.73 -0.33
C ILE A 89 -8.12 5.38 -0.85
N ILE A 90 -7.04 5.40 -1.61
CA ILE A 90 -6.40 4.18 -2.11
C ILE A 90 -4.92 4.24 -1.73
N ILE A 91 -4.47 3.23 -1.03
CA ILE A 91 -3.08 3.06 -0.63
C ILE A 91 -2.57 1.76 -1.26
N ALA A 92 -1.42 1.82 -1.91
CA ALA A 92 -0.78 0.63 -2.46
C ALA A 92 0.30 0.13 -1.50
N PHE A 93 0.29 -1.16 -1.22
CA PHE A 93 1.33 -1.87 -0.46
C PHE A 93 2.01 -2.89 -1.35
N ASP A 94 3.26 -3.22 -1.05
CA ASP A 94 4.03 -4.18 -1.86
C ASP A 94 3.53 -5.62 -1.69
N SER A 95 2.82 -5.91 -0.59
CA SER A 95 2.34 -7.25 -0.29
C SER A 95 1.09 -7.22 0.58
N MET A 96 0.35 -8.31 0.59
CA MET A 96 -0.79 -8.52 1.48
C MET A 96 -0.37 -8.47 2.96
N GLU A 97 0.78 -9.01 3.28
CA GLU A 97 1.33 -8.99 4.63
C GLU A 97 1.52 -7.56 5.15
N LYS A 98 2.10 -6.69 4.35
CA LYS A 98 2.29 -5.27 4.72
C LYS A 98 0.97 -4.53 4.87
N ALA A 99 0.03 -4.78 3.97
CA ALA A 99 -1.32 -4.18 4.05
C ALA A 99 -2.04 -4.60 5.33
N LYS A 100 -1.97 -5.87 5.69
CA LYS A 100 -2.56 -6.39 6.95
C LYS A 100 -1.85 -5.83 8.18
N ALA A 101 -0.54 -5.69 8.15
CA ALA A 101 0.23 -5.08 9.24
C ALA A 101 -0.21 -3.62 9.49
N TYR A 102 -0.44 -2.87 8.42
CA TYR A 102 -0.97 -1.51 8.51
C TYR A 102 -2.35 -1.50 9.17
N GLN A 103 -3.26 -2.37 8.75
CA GLN A 103 -4.61 -2.48 9.30
C GLN A 103 -4.60 -2.92 10.76
N ASN A 104 -3.69 -3.80 11.15
CA ASN A 104 -3.62 -4.36 12.50
C ASN A 104 -2.82 -3.49 13.49
N ASP A 105 -2.24 -2.40 13.03
CA ASP A 105 -1.54 -1.48 13.90
C ASP A 105 -2.50 -0.87 14.93
N PRO A 106 -2.12 -0.78 16.22
CA PRO A 106 -3.01 -0.28 17.29
C PRO A 106 -3.59 1.12 17.00
N SER A 107 -2.85 1.99 16.33
CA SER A 107 -3.32 3.33 15.98
C SER A 107 -4.49 3.31 14.97
N GLN A 108 -4.66 2.22 14.23
CA GLN A 108 -5.75 2.09 13.27
C GLN A 108 -7.11 1.93 13.95
N LYS A 109 -7.15 1.40 15.17
CA LYS A 109 -8.41 1.20 15.91
C LYS A 109 -9.17 2.49 16.13
N ASP A 110 -8.48 3.55 16.53
CA ASP A 110 -9.12 4.85 16.76
C ASP A 110 -9.57 5.50 15.45
N ILE A 111 -8.78 5.34 14.41
CA ILE A 111 -9.11 5.83 13.07
C ILE A 111 -10.37 5.12 12.56
N ASP A 112 -10.42 3.82 12.66
CA ASP A 112 -11.57 3.01 12.22
C ASP A 112 -12.82 3.33 13.04
N ALA A 113 -12.69 3.43 14.36
CA ALA A 113 -13.81 3.77 15.25
C ALA A 113 -14.40 5.14 14.91
N ASN A 114 -13.56 6.13 14.66
CA ASN A 114 -14.01 7.46 14.23
C ASN A 114 -14.70 7.40 12.87
N ARG A 115 -14.10 6.71 11.91
CA ARG A 115 -14.66 6.57 10.58
C ARG A 115 -16.03 5.87 10.61
N MET A 116 -16.13 4.75 11.33
CA MET A 116 -17.37 3.97 11.42
C MET A 116 -18.49 4.74 12.12
N LYS A 117 -18.14 5.56 13.11
CA LYS A 117 -19.11 6.39 13.85
C LYS A 117 -19.64 7.56 13.03
N ASN A 118 -18.79 8.17 12.21
CA ASN A 118 -19.07 9.46 11.57
C ASN A 118 -19.27 9.37 10.06
N THR A 119 -19.15 8.19 9.48
CA THR A 119 -19.34 7.98 8.03
C THR A 119 -20.07 6.67 7.76
N LYS A 120 -20.65 6.58 6.56
CA LYS A 120 -21.02 5.30 5.95
C LYS A 120 -19.92 4.94 4.97
N SER A 121 -19.17 3.89 5.28
CA SER A 121 -17.97 3.56 4.53
C SER A 121 -17.71 2.06 4.48
N ARG A 122 -16.87 1.68 3.53
CA ARG A 122 -16.38 0.32 3.36
C ARG A 122 -14.87 0.34 3.23
N VAL A 123 -14.21 -0.68 3.74
CA VAL A 123 -12.77 -0.85 3.60
C VAL A 123 -12.48 -2.28 3.13
N PHE A 124 -11.64 -2.41 2.12
CA PHE A 124 -11.30 -3.71 1.58
C PHE A 124 -9.89 -3.71 0.98
N LEU A 125 -9.32 -4.90 0.87
CA LEU A 125 -8.06 -5.13 0.19
C LEU A 125 -8.34 -5.77 -1.17
N ALA A 126 -7.67 -5.28 -2.20
CA ALA A 126 -7.75 -5.84 -3.54
C ALA A 126 -6.34 -6.11 -4.06
N GLU A 127 -6.12 -7.29 -4.63
CA GLU A 127 -4.86 -7.60 -5.27
C GLU A 127 -4.77 -6.88 -6.60
N GLY A 128 -3.65 -6.22 -6.84
CA GLY A 128 -3.33 -5.59 -8.11
C GLY A 128 -2.56 -6.50 -9.05
N MET A 129 -2.22 -5.95 -10.21
CA MET A 129 -1.39 -6.67 -11.19
C MET A 129 0.09 -6.31 -11.05
#